data_5bb3c60f5db2b0580835f0722e0fdbd3
#
_entry.id   5bb3c60f5db2b0580835f0722e0fdbd3
#
_cell.length_a   1.000
_cell.length_b   1.000
_cell.length_c   1.000
_cell.angle_alpha   90.00
_cell.angle_beta   90.00
_cell.angle_gamma   90.00
#
_symmetry.space_group_name_H-M   'P 1'
#
loop_
_entity.id
_entity.type
_entity.pdbx_description
1 polymer ?
#
loop_
_entity_poly.entity_id
_entity_poly.type
_entity_poly.pdbx_seq_one_letter_code
_entity_poly.pdbx_strand_id
1 'polypeptide(L)'
;MLNRLCPRLVPSPLFGFSLANLARLDPEVVCGIVYGGMDEVCVLAINELSRWWFSLSRDRCSACGSRASEIDEDWRYCVEGDAGIAVLEGLVQLCDECHLAKHLGYALTHGRFEEAIKRVAEVNNVSEELAKQVAEETFKVHGSLSKIRKWRVVLRGLSGLSEGVIKVVEYVLNFVMNNNYKLSNNYWLQYRGQNKSEIEERAENEALELLRSALGLEGKNSMRIVIELSGEDLGKLVNELANALNNYGIRVLKRETETALRLVRGSEHVRDNGRVGIKLGSMGGKWMVFVPSGLRGVVMRNVIDGLRERRLDYIVKTPGVREGGERPVIVYVPNFLAVGMVNDVVEVLLKVLNRLGVNKPLLFKPDVFTQEGIYSGKAGGMKPYIYMTSLRLKGFH
;
A
#
# COMPACT_ATOMS: atom_id res chain seq x y z
N MET A 1 -3.67 -37.01 13.22
CA MET A 1 -3.16 -35.63 13.06
C MET A 1 -1.99 -35.64 12.08
N LEU A 2 -1.88 -34.63 11.25
CA LEU A 2 -0.77 -34.50 10.33
C LEU A 2 0.51 -34.16 11.12
N ASN A 3 1.54 -34.98 11.00
CA ASN A 3 2.75 -34.84 11.83
C ASN A 3 3.95 -34.23 11.11
N ARG A 4 3.96 -34.23 9.76
CA ARG A 4 5.11 -33.79 8.96
C ARG A 4 4.84 -32.50 8.18
N LEU A 5 3.67 -32.36 7.61
CA LEU A 5 3.27 -31.20 6.81
C LEU A 5 1.83 -30.82 7.16
N CYS A 6 1.67 -29.81 7.98
CA CYS A 6 0.37 -29.26 8.35
C CYS A 6 0.16 -27.92 7.61
N PRO A 7 -0.87 -27.81 6.79
CA PRO A 7 -1.22 -26.54 6.18
C PRO A 7 -1.54 -25.47 7.22
N ARG A 8 -1.06 -24.26 6.99
CA ARG A 8 -1.36 -23.09 7.83
C ARG A 8 -1.66 -21.88 6.98
N LEU A 9 -2.67 -21.13 7.37
CA LEU A 9 -3.02 -19.88 6.69
C LEU A 9 -2.74 -18.71 7.63
N VAL A 10 -2.04 -17.71 7.09
CA VAL A 10 -1.74 -16.48 7.81
C VAL A 10 -3.03 -15.67 7.93
N PRO A 11 -3.48 -15.29 9.15
CA PRO A 11 -4.64 -14.42 9.33
C PRO A 11 -4.51 -13.13 8.51
N SER A 12 -5.62 -12.68 7.90
CA SER A 12 -5.60 -11.54 6.97
C SER A 12 -4.96 -10.25 7.52
N PRO A 13 -5.10 -9.91 8.82
CA PRO A 13 -4.42 -8.73 9.37
C PRO A 13 -2.89 -8.84 9.40
N LEU A 14 -2.34 -10.06 9.43
CA LEU A 14 -0.90 -10.32 9.47
C LEU A 14 -0.28 -10.51 8.09
N PHE A 15 -1.11 -10.55 7.04
CA PHE A 15 -0.64 -10.85 5.70
C PHE A 15 0.37 -9.81 5.19
N GLY A 16 1.48 -10.29 4.66
CA GLY A 16 2.54 -9.48 4.04
C GLY A 16 3.70 -9.11 4.98
N PHE A 17 3.55 -9.27 6.31
CA PHE A 17 4.64 -9.02 7.25
C PHE A 17 5.21 -10.34 7.78
N SER A 18 6.40 -10.66 7.30
CA SER A 18 7.19 -11.81 7.71
C SER A 18 8.64 -11.37 7.92
N LEU A 19 9.45 -12.21 8.57
CA LEU A 19 10.91 -11.98 8.68
C LEU A 19 11.56 -11.95 7.30
N ALA A 20 11.13 -12.86 6.40
CA ALA A 20 11.61 -12.93 5.04
C ALA A 20 11.38 -11.62 4.29
N ASN A 21 10.20 -11.03 4.44
CA ASN A 21 9.87 -9.76 3.82
C ASN A 21 10.63 -8.62 4.48
N LEU A 22 10.67 -8.58 5.82
CA LEU A 22 11.38 -7.53 6.56
C LEU A 22 12.89 -7.53 6.24
N ALA A 23 13.50 -8.70 6.09
CA ALA A 23 14.91 -8.84 5.70
C ALA A 23 15.23 -8.25 4.30
N ARG A 24 14.25 -8.13 3.42
CA ARG A 24 14.39 -7.55 2.07
C ARG A 24 14.15 -6.04 2.03
N LEU A 25 13.54 -5.49 3.07
CA LEU A 25 13.22 -4.07 3.10
C LEU A 25 14.46 -3.21 3.39
N ASP A 26 14.39 -1.97 2.95
CA ASP A 26 15.37 -0.94 3.28
C ASP A 26 15.22 -0.56 4.77
N PRO A 27 16.24 -0.76 5.61
CA PRO A 27 16.17 -0.48 7.03
C PRO A 27 15.84 0.98 7.34
N GLU A 28 16.39 1.92 6.56
CA GLU A 28 16.15 3.35 6.77
C GLU A 28 14.67 3.69 6.54
N VAL A 29 14.03 3.07 5.54
CA VAL A 29 12.59 3.25 5.28
C VAL A 29 11.75 2.66 6.41
N VAL A 30 12.04 1.42 6.82
CA VAL A 30 11.28 0.75 7.87
C VAL A 30 11.43 1.48 9.21
N CYS A 31 12.66 1.76 9.62
CA CYS A 31 12.93 2.42 10.90
C CYS A 31 12.41 3.86 10.92
N GLY A 32 12.50 4.59 9.80
CA GLY A 32 11.91 5.90 9.64
C GLY A 32 10.39 5.90 9.82
N ILE A 33 9.69 4.86 9.33
CA ILE A 33 8.25 4.67 9.56
C ILE A 33 7.95 4.38 11.03
N VAL A 34 8.74 3.51 11.66
CA VAL A 34 8.49 3.06 13.03
C VAL A 34 8.74 4.16 14.05
N TYR A 35 9.86 4.85 13.93
CA TYR A 35 10.32 5.83 14.94
C TYR A 35 10.02 7.30 14.56
N GLY A 36 9.62 7.56 13.31
CA GLY A 36 9.37 8.94 12.82
C GLY A 36 10.64 9.76 12.61
N GLY A 37 11.80 9.15 12.78
CA GLY A 37 13.15 9.73 12.61
C GLY A 37 14.16 8.64 12.28
N MET A 38 15.42 9.02 12.08
CA MET A 38 16.51 8.05 11.91
C MET A 38 16.82 7.42 13.28
N ASP A 39 16.75 6.11 13.37
CA ASP A 39 17.11 5.32 14.55
C ASP A 39 18.19 4.31 14.17
N GLU A 40 19.43 4.58 14.58
CA GLU A 40 20.59 3.76 14.23
C GLU A 40 20.51 2.33 14.78
N VAL A 41 19.94 2.15 15.98
CA VAL A 41 19.80 0.84 16.60
C VAL A 41 18.83 -0.03 15.79
N CYS A 42 17.72 0.54 15.35
CA CYS A 42 16.79 -0.12 14.45
C CYS A 42 17.45 -0.47 13.12
N VAL A 43 18.15 0.47 12.50
CA VAL A 43 18.82 0.26 11.20
C VAL A 43 19.86 -0.87 11.31
N LEU A 44 20.66 -0.89 12.37
CA LEU A 44 21.62 -1.96 12.61
C LEU A 44 20.95 -3.31 12.81
N ALA A 45 19.88 -3.37 13.60
CA ALA A 45 19.13 -4.60 13.86
C ALA A 45 18.48 -5.19 12.58
N ILE A 46 17.85 -4.35 11.75
CA ILE A 46 17.27 -4.82 10.47
C ILE A 46 18.37 -5.25 9.48
N ASN A 47 19.52 -4.58 9.48
CA ASN A 47 20.67 -5.00 8.68
C ASN A 47 21.21 -6.36 9.15
N GLU A 48 21.26 -6.61 10.47
CA GLU A 48 21.69 -7.90 11.03
C GLU A 48 20.69 -8.99 10.70
N LEU A 49 19.38 -8.75 10.84
CA LEU A 49 18.33 -9.66 10.38
C LEU A 49 18.50 -10.02 8.90
N SER A 50 18.76 -9.03 8.05
CA SER A 50 18.96 -9.23 6.60
C SER A 50 20.14 -10.15 6.33
N ARG A 51 21.31 -9.85 6.92
CA ARG A 51 22.52 -10.69 6.77
C ARG A 51 22.29 -12.11 7.26
N TRP A 52 21.69 -12.26 8.44
CA TRP A 52 21.35 -13.56 9.00
C TRP A 52 20.38 -14.34 8.10
N TRP A 53 19.28 -13.73 7.65
CA TRP A 53 18.29 -14.39 6.79
C TRP A 53 18.90 -14.94 5.49
N PHE A 54 19.73 -14.14 4.83
CA PHE A 54 20.37 -14.54 3.57
C PHE A 54 21.57 -15.49 3.76
N SER A 55 22.05 -15.66 4.98
CA SER A 55 23.09 -16.67 5.30
C SER A 55 22.54 -18.04 5.63
N LEU A 56 21.22 -18.19 5.78
CA LEU A 56 20.60 -19.48 6.14
C LEU A 56 20.76 -20.50 5.00
N SER A 57 21.25 -21.70 5.35
CA SER A 57 21.38 -22.81 4.39
C SER A 57 20.02 -23.39 4.01
N ARG A 58 19.97 -24.03 2.82
CA ARG A 58 18.81 -24.77 2.31
C ARG A 58 19.26 -26.18 1.98
N ASP A 59 19.17 -27.08 2.94
CA ASP A 59 19.70 -28.44 2.80
C ASP A 59 18.60 -29.44 2.44
N ARG A 60 17.80 -29.84 3.43
CA ARG A 60 16.76 -30.86 3.29
C ARG A 60 15.39 -30.34 3.72
N CYS A 61 14.38 -30.66 2.93
CA CYS A 61 12.99 -30.41 3.25
C CYS A 61 12.61 -31.14 4.55
N SER A 62 12.19 -30.39 5.55
CA SER A 62 11.79 -30.92 6.87
C SER A 62 10.57 -31.83 6.79
N ALA A 63 9.74 -31.70 5.75
CA ALA A 63 8.53 -32.50 5.58
C ALA A 63 8.77 -33.82 4.83
N CYS A 64 9.52 -33.82 3.71
CA CYS A 64 9.67 -34.99 2.86
C CYS A 64 11.12 -35.51 2.69
N GLY A 65 12.12 -34.77 3.19
CA GLY A 65 13.53 -35.13 3.09
C GLY A 65 14.20 -34.85 1.75
N SER A 66 13.49 -34.36 0.73
CA SER A 66 14.07 -33.92 -0.54
C SER A 66 14.93 -32.67 -0.37
N ARG A 67 15.60 -32.21 -1.44
CA ARG A 67 16.35 -30.94 -1.39
C ARG A 67 15.39 -29.78 -1.10
N ALA A 68 15.75 -28.93 -0.14
CA ALA A 68 14.98 -27.71 0.17
C ALA A 68 15.32 -26.61 -0.84
N SER A 69 14.32 -25.81 -1.18
CA SER A 69 14.44 -24.60 -2.01
C SER A 69 14.09 -23.33 -1.24
N GLU A 70 13.22 -23.45 -0.24
CA GLU A 70 12.68 -22.33 0.53
C GLU A 70 12.91 -22.49 2.03
N ILE A 71 13.02 -21.33 2.70
CA ILE A 71 12.95 -21.24 4.16
C ILE A 71 11.63 -20.57 4.47
N ASP A 72 10.83 -21.22 5.30
CA ASP A 72 9.52 -20.73 5.70
C ASP A 72 9.42 -20.60 7.23
N GLU A 73 8.55 -19.74 7.67
CA GLU A 73 8.35 -19.38 9.06
C GLU A 73 7.29 -20.28 9.71
N ASP A 74 7.60 -20.85 10.88
CA ASP A 74 6.66 -21.71 11.61
C ASP A 74 5.92 -20.90 12.67
N TRP A 75 4.76 -20.36 12.27
CA TRP A 75 3.92 -19.54 13.11
C TRP A 75 2.85 -20.36 13.83
N ARG A 76 2.68 -20.12 15.12
CA ARG A 76 1.53 -20.56 15.90
C ARG A 76 0.64 -19.37 16.25
N TYR A 77 -0.66 -19.51 15.99
CA TYR A 77 -1.67 -18.49 16.30
C TYR A 77 -2.51 -18.92 17.48
N CYS A 78 -2.66 -18.07 18.48
CA CYS A 78 -3.55 -18.26 19.61
C CYS A 78 -4.33 -16.98 19.91
N VAL A 79 -5.38 -17.10 20.74
CA VAL A 79 -6.26 -15.99 21.10
C VAL A 79 -6.24 -15.81 22.61
N GLU A 80 -6.05 -14.59 23.04
CA GLU A 80 -6.10 -14.17 24.45
C GLU A 80 -7.10 -13.00 24.58
N GLY A 81 -8.27 -13.26 25.16
CA GLY A 81 -9.34 -12.28 25.24
C GLY A 81 -9.83 -11.86 23.83
N ASP A 82 -9.71 -10.58 23.49
CA ASP A 82 -10.08 -10.00 22.20
C ASP A 82 -8.89 -9.85 21.23
N ALA A 83 -7.69 -10.27 21.63
CA ALA A 83 -6.45 -10.14 20.88
C ALA A 83 -5.90 -11.49 20.39
N GLY A 84 -5.28 -11.47 19.21
CA GLY A 84 -4.52 -12.58 18.68
C GLY A 84 -3.04 -12.48 19.06
N ILE A 85 -2.40 -13.63 19.23
CA ILE A 85 -0.96 -13.73 19.41
C ILE A 85 -0.40 -14.62 18.30
N ALA A 86 0.53 -14.07 17.52
CA ALA A 86 1.30 -14.79 16.52
C ALA A 86 2.70 -15.10 17.10
N VAL A 87 2.96 -16.36 17.40
CA VAL A 87 4.25 -16.82 17.93
C VAL A 87 5.03 -17.47 16.81
N LEU A 88 6.17 -16.92 16.45
CA LEU A 88 7.13 -17.59 15.60
C LEU A 88 7.89 -18.61 16.45
N GLU A 89 7.73 -19.89 16.17
CA GLU A 89 8.37 -20.96 16.93
C GLU A 89 9.70 -21.43 16.33
N GLY A 90 9.94 -21.09 15.05
CA GLY A 90 11.17 -21.43 14.36
C GLY A 90 11.06 -21.24 12.85
N LEU A 91 12.07 -21.75 12.16
CA LEU A 91 12.12 -21.79 10.70
C LEU A 91 12.11 -23.24 10.23
N VAL A 92 11.46 -23.47 9.09
CA VAL A 92 11.42 -24.78 8.45
C VAL A 92 11.94 -24.68 7.02
N GLN A 93 12.73 -25.65 6.62
CA GLN A 93 13.21 -25.75 5.23
C GLN A 93 12.22 -26.61 4.44
N LEU A 94 11.77 -26.12 3.30
CA LEU A 94 10.79 -26.82 2.46
C LEU A 94 11.26 -26.87 1.00
N CYS A 95 10.90 -27.94 0.29
CA CYS A 95 10.93 -27.96 -1.16
C CYS A 95 9.70 -27.23 -1.72
N ASP A 96 9.71 -26.87 -3.02
CA ASP A 96 8.64 -26.09 -3.66
C ASP A 96 7.26 -26.72 -3.47
N GLU A 97 7.16 -28.05 -3.62
CA GLU A 97 5.89 -28.76 -3.46
C GLU A 97 5.36 -28.73 -2.03
N CYS A 98 6.23 -28.93 -1.03
CA CYS A 98 5.84 -28.86 0.38
C CYS A 98 5.55 -27.42 0.82
N HIS A 99 6.26 -26.45 0.27
CA HIS A 99 6.00 -25.03 0.50
C HIS A 99 4.63 -24.62 -0.08
N LEU A 100 4.32 -25.03 -1.33
CA LEU A 100 3.01 -24.84 -1.93
C LEU A 100 1.90 -25.46 -1.06
N ALA A 101 2.13 -26.70 -0.60
CA ALA A 101 1.15 -27.44 0.20
C ALA A 101 0.94 -26.84 1.60
N LYS A 102 1.95 -26.20 2.19
CA LYS A 102 1.80 -25.42 3.43
C LYS A 102 0.95 -24.17 3.23
N HIS A 103 1.05 -23.53 2.05
CA HIS A 103 0.35 -22.30 1.70
C HIS A 103 -0.91 -22.53 0.85
N LEU A 104 -1.90 -23.26 1.38
CA LEU A 104 -3.13 -23.63 0.66
C LEU A 104 -3.91 -22.46 0.08
N GLY A 105 -3.89 -21.28 0.73
CA GLY A 105 -4.53 -20.06 0.21
C GLY A 105 -3.89 -19.60 -1.11
N TYR A 106 -2.58 -19.66 -1.21
CA TYR A 106 -1.84 -19.37 -2.45
C TYR A 106 -2.15 -20.44 -3.51
N ALA A 107 -2.09 -21.72 -3.14
CA ALA A 107 -2.43 -22.82 -4.05
C ALA A 107 -3.84 -22.68 -4.64
N LEU A 108 -4.81 -22.32 -3.80
CA LEU A 108 -6.20 -22.11 -4.22
C LEU A 108 -6.33 -20.98 -5.25
N THR A 109 -5.73 -19.81 -4.97
CA THR A 109 -5.84 -18.64 -5.86
C THR A 109 -5.10 -18.80 -7.18
N HIS A 110 -4.17 -19.76 -7.27
CA HIS A 110 -3.39 -20.06 -8.48
C HIS A 110 -3.82 -21.37 -9.19
N GLY A 111 -4.98 -21.92 -8.81
CA GLY A 111 -5.52 -23.13 -9.46
C GLY A 111 -4.73 -24.42 -9.19
N ARG A 112 -3.89 -24.45 -8.13
CA ARG A 112 -3.03 -25.58 -7.76
C ARG A 112 -3.47 -26.28 -6.46
N PHE A 113 -4.74 -26.12 -6.09
CA PHE A 113 -5.24 -26.64 -4.81
C PHE A 113 -5.17 -28.16 -4.72
N GLU A 114 -5.60 -28.89 -5.76
CA GLU A 114 -5.60 -30.36 -5.76
C GLU A 114 -4.17 -30.92 -5.70
N GLU A 115 -3.20 -30.26 -6.35
CA GLU A 115 -1.78 -30.59 -6.26
C GLU A 115 -1.27 -30.45 -4.82
N ALA A 116 -1.63 -29.37 -4.15
CA ALA A 116 -1.26 -29.13 -2.76
C ALA A 116 -1.89 -30.16 -1.81
N ILE A 117 -3.16 -30.53 -2.00
CA ILE A 117 -3.85 -31.58 -1.21
C ILE A 117 -3.17 -32.94 -1.38
N LYS A 118 -2.88 -33.33 -2.60
CA LYS A 118 -2.18 -34.58 -2.89
C LYS A 118 -0.83 -34.61 -2.17
N ARG A 119 -0.08 -33.51 -2.21
CA ARG A 119 1.21 -33.41 -1.51
C ARG A 119 1.07 -33.51 0.01
N VAL A 120 0.04 -32.89 0.62
CA VAL A 120 -0.26 -33.06 2.05
C VAL A 120 -0.54 -34.53 2.39
N ALA A 121 -1.33 -35.21 1.56
CA ALA A 121 -1.66 -36.62 1.74
C ALA A 121 -0.42 -37.52 1.68
N GLU A 122 0.40 -37.38 0.63
CA GLU A 122 1.61 -38.15 0.40
C GLU A 122 2.61 -38.02 1.55
N VAL A 123 2.94 -36.77 1.94
CA VAL A 123 3.96 -36.48 2.96
C VAL A 123 3.54 -37.01 4.34
N ASN A 124 2.25 -36.96 4.65
CA ASN A 124 1.73 -37.43 5.94
C ASN A 124 1.28 -38.91 5.93
N ASN A 125 1.31 -39.55 4.78
CA ASN A 125 0.81 -40.93 4.56
C ASN A 125 -0.66 -41.08 5.03
N VAL A 126 -1.53 -40.21 4.50
CA VAL A 126 -2.98 -40.21 4.77
C VAL A 126 -3.76 -40.18 3.45
N SER A 127 -5.08 -40.40 3.50
CA SER A 127 -5.91 -40.29 2.29
C SER A 127 -6.08 -38.81 1.86
N GLU A 128 -6.37 -38.59 0.58
CA GLU A 128 -6.66 -37.25 0.06
C GLU A 128 -7.95 -36.66 0.69
N GLU A 129 -8.93 -37.51 1.03
CA GLU A 129 -10.14 -37.11 1.72
C GLU A 129 -9.84 -36.51 3.10
N LEU A 130 -8.93 -37.17 3.86
CA LEU A 130 -8.52 -36.64 5.14
C LEU A 130 -7.72 -35.34 4.97
N ALA A 131 -6.85 -35.26 3.95
CA ALA A 131 -6.11 -34.03 3.64
C ALA A 131 -7.07 -32.87 3.27
N LYS A 132 -8.15 -33.14 2.50
CA LYS A 132 -9.21 -32.16 2.20
C LYS A 132 -9.96 -31.71 3.45
N GLN A 133 -10.33 -32.61 4.34
CA GLN A 133 -10.97 -32.27 5.62
C GLN A 133 -10.09 -31.36 6.47
N VAL A 134 -8.78 -31.64 6.55
CA VAL A 134 -7.82 -30.77 7.25
C VAL A 134 -7.71 -29.40 6.59
N ALA A 135 -7.71 -29.33 5.25
CA ALA A 135 -7.70 -28.07 4.53
C ALA A 135 -8.96 -27.25 4.84
N GLU A 136 -10.15 -27.84 4.81
CA GLU A 136 -11.41 -27.17 5.15
C GLU A 136 -11.39 -26.59 6.55
N GLU A 137 -10.90 -27.38 7.52
CA GLU A 137 -10.77 -26.91 8.91
C GLU A 137 -9.75 -25.77 9.03
N THR A 138 -8.64 -25.85 8.28
CA THR A 138 -7.65 -24.77 8.21
C THR A 138 -8.26 -23.47 7.68
N PHE A 139 -9.13 -23.52 6.66
CA PHE A 139 -9.83 -22.33 6.16
C PHE A 139 -10.86 -21.79 7.17
N LYS A 140 -11.58 -22.65 7.93
CA LYS A 140 -12.49 -22.19 8.99
C LYS A 140 -11.73 -21.46 10.10
N VAL A 141 -10.62 -22.03 10.56
CA VAL A 141 -9.75 -21.43 11.57
C VAL A 141 -9.22 -20.08 11.07
N HIS A 142 -8.72 -20.03 9.83
CA HIS A 142 -8.28 -18.77 9.20
C HIS A 142 -9.39 -17.72 9.17
N GLY A 143 -10.62 -18.10 8.79
CA GLY A 143 -11.76 -17.20 8.76
C GLY A 143 -12.09 -16.61 10.13
N SER A 144 -11.96 -17.41 11.20
CA SER A 144 -12.16 -16.97 12.58
C SER A 144 -11.04 -16.03 13.05
N LEU A 145 -9.79 -16.41 12.83
CA LEU A 145 -8.62 -15.60 13.21
C LEU A 145 -8.54 -14.27 12.43
N SER A 146 -8.99 -14.24 11.18
CA SER A 146 -8.98 -13.05 10.35
C SER A 146 -9.95 -11.95 10.79
N LYS A 147 -10.89 -12.27 11.69
CA LYS A 147 -11.80 -11.28 12.31
C LYS A 147 -11.15 -10.51 13.46
N ILE A 148 -10.05 -11.03 14.03
CA ILE A 148 -9.32 -10.40 15.13
C ILE A 148 -8.60 -9.17 14.60
N ARG A 149 -8.77 -8.03 15.28
CA ARG A 149 -8.21 -6.74 14.84
C ARG A 149 -6.88 -6.40 15.50
N LYS A 150 -6.66 -6.85 16.72
CA LYS A 150 -5.44 -6.58 17.48
C LYS A 150 -4.57 -7.82 17.51
N TRP A 151 -3.31 -7.67 17.15
CA TRP A 151 -2.36 -8.77 17.15
C TRP A 151 -1.08 -8.39 17.86
N ARG A 152 -0.51 -9.38 18.58
CA ARG A 152 0.84 -9.29 19.15
C ARG A 152 1.72 -10.37 18.50
N VAL A 153 2.87 -9.96 18.00
CA VAL A 153 3.91 -10.87 17.51
C VAL A 153 4.88 -11.17 18.62
N VAL A 154 5.27 -12.42 18.73
CA VAL A 154 6.31 -12.91 19.63
C VAL A 154 7.28 -13.77 18.84
N LEU A 155 8.56 -13.42 18.86
CA LEU A 155 9.61 -14.14 18.16
C LEU A 155 10.35 -15.09 19.10
N ARG A 156 10.37 -16.37 18.77
CA ARG A 156 11.10 -17.42 19.49
C ARG A 156 11.91 -18.27 18.50
N GLY A 157 12.83 -19.05 19.00
CA GLY A 157 13.53 -20.06 18.18
C GLY A 157 14.43 -19.52 17.08
N LEU A 158 14.85 -18.25 17.15
CA LEU A 158 15.74 -17.60 16.17
C LEU A 158 17.20 -17.73 16.63
N SER A 159 17.77 -18.93 16.52
CA SER A 159 19.19 -19.13 16.79
C SER A 159 20.07 -18.35 15.82
N GLY A 160 21.13 -17.73 16.31
CA GLY A 160 22.07 -16.95 15.50
C GLY A 160 21.76 -15.45 15.45
N LEU A 161 20.64 -14.98 16.02
CA LEU A 161 20.39 -13.56 16.28
C LEU A 161 20.52 -13.23 17.76
N SER A 162 21.06 -12.06 18.09
CA SER A 162 21.12 -11.58 19.46
C SER A 162 19.73 -11.24 20.00
N GLU A 163 19.54 -11.34 21.32
CA GLU A 163 18.27 -10.97 21.96
C GLU A 163 17.88 -9.53 21.69
N GLY A 164 18.86 -8.62 21.61
CA GLY A 164 18.64 -7.21 21.29
C GLY A 164 18.06 -7.04 19.89
N VAL A 165 18.59 -7.74 18.89
CA VAL A 165 18.04 -7.73 17.52
C VAL A 165 16.64 -8.30 17.48
N ILE A 166 16.39 -9.44 18.15
CA ILE A 166 15.06 -10.07 18.21
C ILE A 166 14.03 -9.08 18.78
N LYS A 167 14.34 -8.38 19.87
CA LYS A 167 13.45 -7.39 20.49
C LYS A 167 13.11 -6.24 19.55
N VAL A 168 14.10 -5.71 18.82
CA VAL A 168 13.87 -4.64 17.85
C VAL A 168 13.00 -5.13 16.69
N VAL A 169 13.30 -6.30 16.13
CA VAL A 169 12.52 -6.90 15.04
C VAL A 169 11.08 -7.18 15.47
N GLU A 170 10.89 -7.72 16.67
CA GLU A 170 9.57 -7.95 17.26
C GLU A 170 8.79 -6.63 17.41
N TYR A 171 9.44 -5.58 17.90
CA TYR A 171 8.82 -4.26 18.03
C TYR A 171 8.41 -3.70 16.65
N VAL A 172 9.29 -3.79 15.65
CA VAL A 172 8.99 -3.34 14.27
C VAL A 172 7.79 -4.07 13.69
N LEU A 173 7.73 -5.40 13.80
CA LEU A 173 6.60 -6.19 13.31
C LEU A 173 5.30 -5.82 14.03
N ASN A 174 5.34 -5.71 15.36
CA ASN A 174 4.17 -5.27 16.14
C ASN A 174 3.71 -3.87 15.72
N PHE A 175 4.64 -2.95 15.49
CA PHE A 175 4.30 -1.59 15.07
C PHE A 175 3.61 -1.58 13.71
N VAL A 176 4.20 -2.18 12.68
CA VAL A 176 3.66 -2.11 11.30
C VAL A 176 2.30 -2.78 11.19
N MET A 177 2.09 -3.91 11.88
CA MET A 177 0.81 -4.62 11.88
C MET A 177 -0.31 -3.85 12.57
N ASN A 178 -0.02 -3.21 13.70
CA ASN A 178 -1.06 -2.51 14.48
C ASN A 178 -1.32 -1.07 14.00
N ASN A 179 -0.55 -0.56 13.04
CA ASN A 179 -0.69 0.80 12.51
C ASN A 179 -1.13 0.86 11.04
N ASN A 180 -1.83 -0.17 10.56
CA ASN A 180 -2.41 -0.22 9.20
C ASN A 180 -1.40 -0.12 8.05
N TYR A 181 -0.15 -0.49 8.29
CA TYR A 181 0.82 -0.68 7.22
C TYR A 181 0.62 -2.06 6.56
N LYS A 182 0.83 -2.11 5.27
CA LYS A 182 0.83 -3.36 4.48
C LYS A 182 1.99 -3.37 3.52
N LEU A 183 2.51 -4.56 3.27
CA LEU A 183 3.46 -4.80 2.20
C LEU A 183 2.71 -5.40 1.00
N SER A 184 2.77 -4.73 -0.14
CA SER A 184 2.20 -5.26 -1.38
C SER A 184 3.25 -6.07 -2.16
N ASN A 185 2.79 -6.79 -3.18
CA ASN A 185 3.66 -7.35 -4.19
C ASN A 185 4.61 -6.26 -4.72
N ASN A 186 5.86 -6.63 -5.06
CA ASN A 186 6.94 -5.70 -5.43
C ASN A 186 7.42 -4.79 -4.27
N TYR A 187 7.21 -5.20 -3.02
CA TYR A 187 7.74 -4.53 -1.82
C TYR A 187 7.38 -3.05 -1.68
N TRP A 188 6.18 -2.65 -2.08
CA TRP A 188 5.66 -1.34 -1.73
C TRP A 188 5.11 -1.35 -0.30
N LEU A 189 5.65 -0.49 0.56
CA LEU A 189 5.06 -0.20 1.87
C LEU A 189 3.89 0.76 1.68
N GLN A 190 2.71 0.33 2.12
CA GLN A 190 1.46 1.07 2.00
C GLN A 190 0.79 1.21 3.34
N TYR A 191 0.41 2.43 3.67
CA TYR A 191 -0.53 2.76 4.75
C TYR A 191 -1.93 2.90 4.17
N ARG A 192 -2.94 2.42 4.89
CA ARG A 192 -4.36 2.62 4.58
C ARG A 192 -5.08 3.21 5.77
N GLY A 193 -5.66 4.39 5.59
CA GLY A 193 -6.51 5.04 6.59
C GLY A 193 -7.79 4.26 6.88
N GLN A 194 -8.40 4.59 8.00
CA GLN A 194 -9.64 3.92 8.47
C GLN A 194 -10.91 4.56 7.91
N ASN A 195 -10.87 5.87 7.60
CA ASN A 195 -12.04 6.68 7.23
C ASN A 195 -12.23 6.77 5.71
N LYS A 196 -11.91 5.70 4.97
CA LYS A 196 -11.89 5.70 3.51
C LYS A 196 -13.19 6.23 2.90
N SER A 197 -14.35 5.72 3.34
CA SER A 197 -15.65 6.08 2.77
C SER A 197 -16.01 7.55 3.00
N GLU A 198 -15.72 8.09 4.18
CA GLU A 198 -15.96 9.50 4.50
C GLU A 198 -15.08 10.43 3.65
N ILE A 199 -13.82 10.04 3.43
CA ILE A 199 -12.88 10.81 2.61
C ILE A 199 -13.30 10.79 1.14
N GLU A 200 -13.74 9.63 0.62
CA GLU A 200 -14.27 9.51 -0.75
C GLU A 200 -15.54 10.35 -0.95
N GLU A 201 -16.47 10.30 0.00
CA GLU A 201 -17.70 11.09 -0.05
C GLU A 201 -17.42 12.60 0.01
N ARG A 202 -16.52 13.04 0.91
CA ARG A 202 -16.07 14.43 0.96
C ARG A 202 -15.47 14.88 -0.37
N ALA A 203 -14.59 14.06 -0.97
CA ALA A 203 -13.96 14.38 -2.25
C ALA A 203 -14.97 14.49 -3.41
N GLU A 204 -15.97 13.60 -3.45
CA GLU A 204 -17.04 13.66 -4.45
C GLU A 204 -17.89 14.92 -4.28
N ASN A 205 -18.23 15.32 -3.06
CA ASN A 205 -19.00 16.54 -2.78
C ASN A 205 -18.24 17.81 -3.21
N GLU A 206 -16.95 17.93 -2.85
CA GLU A 206 -16.11 19.06 -3.27
C GLU A 206 -15.99 19.14 -4.82
N ALA A 207 -15.81 18.00 -5.48
CA ALA A 207 -15.76 17.94 -6.94
C ALA A 207 -17.09 18.35 -7.58
N LEU A 208 -18.21 17.97 -6.99
CA LEU A 208 -19.54 18.37 -7.45
C LEU A 208 -19.78 19.88 -7.28
N GLU A 209 -19.31 20.48 -6.20
CA GLU A 209 -19.36 21.94 -6.01
C GLU A 209 -18.59 22.69 -7.08
N LEU A 210 -17.37 22.24 -7.40
CA LEU A 210 -16.59 22.82 -8.49
C LEU A 210 -17.33 22.72 -9.86
N LEU A 211 -17.92 21.55 -10.16
CA LEU A 211 -18.69 21.34 -11.38
C LEU A 211 -19.93 22.28 -11.44
N ARG A 212 -20.62 22.45 -10.33
CA ARG A 212 -21.76 23.38 -10.23
C ARG A 212 -21.34 24.82 -10.49
N SER A 213 -20.26 25.26 -9.85
CA SER A 213 -19.71 26.61 -10.05
C SER A 213 -19.28 26.83 -11.51
N ALA A 214 -18.51 25.90 -12.07
CA ALA A 214 -17.96 26.06 -13.42
C ALA A 214 -19.02 26.00 -14.54
N LEU A 215 -20.10 25.24 -14.35
CA LEU A 215 -21.05 24.88 -15.40
C LEU A 215 -22.49 25.38 -15.17
N GLY A 216 -22.74 26.06 -14.04
CA GLY A 216 -24.09 26.55 -13.69
C GLY A 216 -25.10 25.42 -13.48
N LEU A 217 -24.68 24.28 -12.95
CA LEU A 217 -25.54 23.11 -12.72
C LEU A 217 -26.37 23.26 -11.46
N GLU A 218 -27.39 24.10 -11.45
CA GLU A 218 -28.30 24.23 -10.31
C GLU A 218 -29.26 23.03 -10.21
N GLY A 219 -29.47 22.53 -9.00
CA GLY A 219 -30.63 21.68 -8.61
C GLY A 219 -30.54 20.19 -8.94
N LYS A 220 -29.43 19.63 -9.43
CA LYS A 220 -29.30 18.17 -9.65
C LYS A 220 -28.74 17.44 -8.45
N ASN A 221 -29.65 16.84 -7.69
CA ASN A 221 -29.37 16.01 -6.50
C ASN A 221 -29.07 14.56 -6.88
N SER A 222 -27.97 14.22 -7.56
CA SER A 222 -27.60 12.80 -7.57
C SER A 222 -26.12 12.59 -7.86
N MET A 223 -25.48 11.97 -6.94
CA MET A 223 -24.05 11.84 -6.71
C MET A 223 -23.31 10.78 -7.53
N ARG A 224 -23.91 10.17 -8.50
CA ARG A 224 -23.29 9.11 -9.31
C ARG A 224 -23.57 9.24 -10.81
N ILE A 225 -23.86 10.45 -11.24
CA ILE A 225 -24.25 10.68 -12.63
C ILE A 225 -23.02 10.91 -13.49
N VAL A 226 -22.98 10.24 -14.62
CA VAL A 226 -22.11 10.61 -15.73
C VAL A 226 -22.58 11.99 -16.24
N ILE A 227 -21.76 13.02 -16.03
CA ILE A 227 -22.01 14.36 -16.51
C ILE A 227 -21.35 14.45 -17.90
N GLU A 228 -22.16 14.61 -18.93
CA GLU A 228 -21.66 14.83 -20.29
C GLU A 228 -21.26 16.28 -20.46
N LEU A 229 -19.99 16.53 -20.79
CA LEU A 229 -19.42 17.84 -21.03
C LEU A 229 -19.10 18.05 -22.50
N SER A 230 -19.44 19.21 -23.02
CA SER A 230 -18.93 19.68 -24.32
C SER A 230 -17.44 20.09 -24.22
N GLY A 231 -16.78 20.33 -25.36
CA GLY A 231 -15.42 20.86 -25.34
C GLY A 231 -15.34 22.25 -24.70
N GLU A 232 -16.36 23.07 -24.82
CA GLU A 232 -16.47 24.38 -24.17
C GLU A 232 -16.61 24.23 -22.65
N ASP A 233 -17.45 23.31 -22.18
CA ASP A 233 -17.63 23.04 -20.75
C ASP A 233 -16.35 22.50 -20.09
N LEU A 234 -15.60 21.67 -20.80
CA LEU A 234 -14.28 21.22 -20.35
C LEU A 234 -13.32 22.40 -20.16
N GLY A 235 -13.30 23.35 -21.13
CA GLY A 235 -12.48 24.56 -21.04
C GLY A 235 -12.88 25.42 -19.83
N LYS A 236 -14.17 25.60 -19.57
CA LYS A 236 -14.69 26.34 -18.41
C LYS A 236 -14.28 25.66 -17.12
N LEU A 237 -14.48 24.35 -17.02
CA LEU A 237 -14.10 23.55 -15.83
C LEU A 237 -12.60 23.64 -15.53
N VAL A 238 -11.74 23.47 -16.52
CA VAL A 238 -10.28 23.55 -16.35
C VAL A 238 -9.83 24.96 -15.96
N ASN A 239 -10.48 26.00 -16.48
CA ASN A 239 -10.18 27.38 -16.09
C ASN A 239 -10.58 27.65 -14.64
N GLU A 240 -11.78 27.23 -14.22
CA GLU A 240 -12.25 27.38 -12.85
C GLU A 240 -11.37 26.63 -11.87
N LEU A 241 -11.03 25.37 -12.19
CA LEU A 241 -10.09 24.57 -11.43
C LEU A 241 -8.72 25.24 -11.29
N ALA A 242 -8.20 25.82 -12.39
CA ALA A 242 -6.93 26.52 -12.38
C ALA A 242 -6.99 27.78 -11.51
N ASN A 243 -8.06 28.56 -11.57
CA ASN A 243 -8.25 29.73 -10.73
C ASN A 243 -8.32 29.35 -9.25
N ALA A 244 -9.12 28.33 -8.90
CA ALA A 244 -9.27 27.86 -7.53
C ALA A 244 -7.95 27.36 -6.93
N LEU A 245 -7.21 26.51 -7.65
CA LEU A 245 -5.93 25.93 -7.18
C LEU A 245 -4.77 26.95 -7.17
N ASN A 246 -4.75 27.94 -8.09
CA ASN A 246 -3.74 29.00 -8.08
C ASN A 246 -3.79 29.84 -6.81
N ASN A 247 -4.96 30.04 -6.20
CA ASN A 247 -5.10 30.74 -4.91
C ASN A 247 -4.30 30.06 -3.80
N TYR A 248 -4.07 28.76 -3.91
CA TYR A 248 -3.25 27.95 -3.00
C TYR A 248 -1.79 27.76 -3.47
N GLY A 249 -1.37 28.44 -4.54
CA GLY A 249 -0.03 28.26 -5.09
C GLY A 249 0.18 26.96 -5.87
N ILE A 250 -0.89 26.28 -6.23
CA ILE A 250 -0.88 25.05 -7.03
C ILE A 250 -1.10 25.40 -8.50
N ARG A 251 -0.06 25.19 -9.33
CA ARG A 251 -0.14 25.42 -10.76
C ARG A 251 -0.83 24.27 -11.48
N VAL A 252 -1.86 24.56 -12.25
CA VAL A 252 -2.58 23.60 -13.11
C VAL A 252 -2.01 23.61 -14.52
N LEU A 253 -1.70 22.45 -15.06
CA LEU A 253 -1.30 22.25 -16.45
C LEU A 253 -2.56 21.98 -17.29
N LYS A 254 -3.13 23.03 -17.89
CA LYS A 254 -4.46 22.99 -18.53
C LYS A 254 -4.60 21.89 -19.57
N ARG A 255 -3.63 21.78 -20.49
CA ARG A 255 -3.62 20.76 -21.55
C ARG A 255 -3.64 19.33 -21.00
N GLU A 256 -2.79 19.07 -20.01
CA GLU A 256 -2.68 17.78 -19.36
C GLU A 256 -3.94 17.46 -18.55
N THR A 257 -4.54 18.48 -17.93
CA THR A 257 -5.79 18.33 -17.18
C THR A 257 -6.97 18.02 -18.09
N GLU A 258 -7.11 18.71 -19.23
CA GLU A 258 -8.12 18.36 -20.24
C GLU A 258 -7.93 16.92 -20.75
N THR A 259 -6.68 16.51 -20.99
CA THR A 259 -6.37 15.15 -21.41
C THR A 259 -6.78 14.13 -20.34
N ALA A 260 -6.49 14.40 -19.06
CA ALA A 260 -6.91 13.53 -17.96
C ALA A 260 -8.44 13.40 -17.90
N LEU A 261 -9.17 14.50 -18.03
CA LEU A 261 -10.64 14.51 -18.04
C LEU A 261 -11.21 13.72 -19.21
N ARG A 262 -10.59 13.79 -20.39
CA ARG A 262 -11.00 12.99 -21.57
C ARG A 262 -10.71 11.50 -21.43
N LEU A 263 -9.66 11.13 -20.70
CA LEU A 263 -9.25 9.75 -20.48
C LEU A 263 -10.00 9.09 -19.31
N VAL A 264 -10.59 9.86 -18.39
CA VAL A 264 -11.36 9.30 -17.29
C VAL A 264 -12.52 8.45 -17.84
N ARG A 265 -12.40 7.15 -17.68
CA ARG A 265 -13.41 6.17 -18.10
C ARG A 265 -14.60 6.22 -17.15
N GLY A 266 -15.50 7.14 -17.39
CA GLY A 266 -16.82 7.17 -16.75
C GLY A 266 -17.93 6.87 -17.73
N SER A 267 -17.64 7.02 -19.03
CA SER A 267 -18.50 6.62 -20.12
C SER A 267 -17.68 5.84 -21.13
N GLU A 268 -18.13 4.67 -21.50
CA GLU A 268 -17.62 3.93 -22.67
C GLU A 268 -17.92 4.65 -24.00
N HIS A 269 -18.41 5.89 -23.94
CA HIS A 269 -18.86 6.64 -25.11
C HIS A 269 -18.31 8.07 -25.10
N VAL A 270 -17.19 8.27 -25.79
CA VAL A 270 -17.00 9.50 -26.54
C VAL A 270 -18.04 9.42 -27.66
N ARG A 271 -19.23 10.05 -27.49
CA ARG A 271 -20.19 10.15 -28.57
C ARG A 271 -19.63 11.09 -29.64
N ASP A 272 -19.99 10.86 -30.91
CA ASP A 272 -19.53 11.57 -32.10
C ASP A 272 -19.63 13.11 -32.06
N ASN A 273 -20.21 13.68 -31.00
CA ASN A 273 -20.45 15.11 -30.82
C ASN A 273 -19.44 15.81 -29.91
N GLY A 274 -18.29 15.21 -29.60
CA GLY A 274 -17.25 15.83 -28.77
C GLY A 274 -17.61 15.98 -27.27
N ARG A 275 -18.65 15.32 -26.78
CA ARG A 275 -19.02 15.29 -25.37
C ARG A 275 -18.21 14.25 -24.62
N VAL A 276 -17.81 14.59 -23.39
CA VAL A 276 -17.05 13.72 -22.48
C VAL A 276 -17.87 13.45 -21.24
N GLY A 277 -18.09 12.17 -20.92
CA GLY A 277 -18.74 11.79 -19.67
C GLY A 277 -17.74 11.80 -18.50
N ILE A 278 -18.12 12.39 -17.39
CA ILE A 278 -17.35 12.41 -16.14
C ILE A 278 -18.08 11.58 -15.08
N LYS A 279 -17.35 10.60 -14.51
CA LYS A 279 -17.80 9.84 -13.33
C LYS A 279 -16.93 10.23 -12.14
N LEU A 280 -17.52 10.87 -11.13
CA LEU A 280 -16.78 11.43 -9.99
C LEU A 280 -15.91 10.41 -9.26
N GLY A 281 -16.39 9.20 -9.03
CA GLY A 281 -15.63 8.14 -8.37
C GLY A 281 -14.44 7.57 -9.17
N SER A 282 -14.21 8.01 -10.42
CA SER A 282 -13.11 7.55 -11.28
C SER A 282 -11.97 8.57 -11.42
N MET A 283 -12.02 9.65 -10.65
CA MET A 283 -11.13 10.80 -10.81
C MET A 283 -9.98 10.82 -9.80
N GLY A 284 -9.58 9.66 -9.30
CA GLY A 284 -8.48 9.53 -8.37
C GLY A 284 -7.14 9.98 -8.94
N GLY A 285 -6.25 10.36 -8.04
CA GLY A 285 -4.88 10.71 -8.38
C GLY A 285 -4.00 10.72 -7.14
N LYS A 286 -2.78 11.20 -7.33
CA LYS A 286 -1.77 11.13 -6.26
C LYS A 286 -0.76 12.25 -6.32
N TRP A 287 -0.48 12.86 -5.20
CA TRP A 287 0.71 13.67 -5.00
C TRP A 287 1.94 12.79 -4.86
N MET A 288 3.04 13.22 -5.44
CA MET A 288 4.33 12.54 -5.40
C MET A 288 5.41 13.53 -5.02
N VAL A 289 6.28 13.12 -4.10
CA VAL A 289 7.54 13.79 -3.79
C VAL A 289 8.67 12.78 -3.85
N PHE A 290 9.75 13.11 -4.55
CA PHE A 290 10.91 12.25 -4.68
C PHE A 290 11.94 12.63 -3.61
N VAL A 291 12.28 11.68 -2.75
CA VAL A 291 13.20 11.90 -1.63
C VAL A 291 14.24 10.78 -1.54
N PRO A 292 15.42 11.06 -0.96
CA PRO A 292 16.43 10.03 -0.70
C PRO A 292 15.91 8.89 0.18
N SER A 293 16.56 7.72 0.09
CA SER A 293 16.20 6.51 0.85
C SER A 293 16.02 6.80 2.34
N GLY A 294 17.02 7.41 2.99
CA GLY A 294 17.00 7.71 4.42
C GLY A 294 15.88 8.63 4.90
N LEU A 295 15.21 9.35 3.99
CA LEU A 295 14.10 10.24 4.35
C LEU A 295 12.72 9.66 4.02
N ARG A 296 12.63 8.63 3.18
CA ARG A 296 11.34 8.11 2.71
C ARG A 296 10.43 7.66 3.86
N GLY A 297 10.96 6.88 4.79
CA GLY A 297 10.21 6.39 5.95
C GLY A 297 9.77 7.52 6.86
N VAL A 298 10.67 8.45 7.16
CA VAL A 298 10.42 9.63 7.99
C VAL A 298 9.36 10.53 7.37
N VAL A 299 9.48 10.83 6.06
CA VAL A 299 8.48 11.62 5.32
C VAL A 299 7.13 10.92 5.34
N MET A 300 7.09 9.62 5.00
CA MET A 300 5.84 8.84 4.98
C MET A 300 5.14 8.88 6.35
N ARG A 301 5.86 8.65 7.45
CA ARG A 301 5.31 8.66 8.81
C ARG A 301 4.75 10.03 9.17
N ASN A 302 5.53 11.09 9.01
CA ASN A 302 5.11 12.45 9.37
C ASN A 302 3.94 12.94 8.51
N VAL A 303 3.87 12.55 7.23
CA VAL A 303 2.74 12.84 6.35
C VAL A 303 1.47 12.13 6.84
N ILE A 304 1.57 10.84 7.19
CA ILE A 304 0.42 10.09 7.71
C ILE A 304 -0.11 10.74 9.00
N ASP A 305 0.77 11.11 9.92
CA ASP A 305 0.38 11.74 11.18
C ASP A 305 -0.31 13.09 10.93
N GLY A 306 0.24 13.94 10.03
CA GLY A 306 -0.40 15.21 9.66
C GLY A 306 -1.74 15.05 8.93
N LEU A 307 -1.89 14.00 8.12
CA LEU A 307 -3.18 13.68 7.47
C LEU A 307 -4.22 13.18 8.48
N ARG A 308 -3.80 12.38 9.47
CA ARG A 308 -4.69 11.92 10.57
C ARG A 308 -5.23 13.08 11.38
N GLU A 309 -4.40 14.06 11.73
CA GLU A 309 -4.81 15.26 12.42
C GLU A 309 -5.95 16.01 11.70
N ARG A 310 -5.96 15.94 10.37
CA ARG A 310 -6.99 16.55 9.51
C ARG A 310 -8.11 15.60 9.08
N ARG A 311 -8.11 14.37 9.52
CA ARG A 311 -9.04 13.30 9.09
C ARG A 311 -9.01 13.05 7.57
N LEU A 312 -7.80 13.10 6.99
CA LEU A 312 -7.53 12.93 5.56
C LEU A 312 -6.63 11.73 5.26
N ASP A 313 -6.44 10.85 6.23
CA ASP A 313 -5.55 9.69 6.13
C ASP A 313 -6.17 8.61 5.23
N TYR A 314 -5.98 8.77 3.92
CA TYR A 314 -6.51 7.87 2.90
C TYR A 314 -5.52 6.73 2.58
N ILE A 315 -4.64 6.95 1.61
CA ILE A 315 -3.63 5.97 1.21
C ILE A 315 -2.30 6.70 1.03
N VAL A 316 -1.26 6.20 1.68
CA VAL A 316 0.13 6.65 1.49
C VAL A 316 1.01 5.46 1.19
N LYS A 317 1.92 5.56 0.22
CA LYS A 317 2.85 4.48 -0.08
C LYS A 317 4.23 4.96 -0.53
N THR A 318 5.23 4.10 -0.36
CA THR A 318 6.60 4.28 -0.85
C THR A 318 7.23 2.93 -1.19
N PRO A 319 8.20 2.86 -2.12
CA PRO A 319 8.99 1.64 -2.30
C PRO A 319 9.73 1.27 -1.02
N GLY A 320 9.64 0.01 -0.61
CA GLY A 320 10.28 -0.49 0.61
C GLY A 320 11.66 -1.11 0.38
N VAL A 321 12.05 -1.39 -0.86
CA VAL A 321 13.31 -2.06 -1.17
C VAL A 321 14.51 -1.12 -1.16
N ARG A 322 15.71 -1.68 -0.94
CA ARG A 322 17.00 -0.99 -1.08
C ARG A 322 17.25 -0.71 -2.56
N GLU A 323 16.96 0.49 -2.97
CA GLU A 323 17.28 0.98 -4.30
C GLU A 323 17.96 2.34 -4.17
N GLY A 324 19.06 2.53 -4.88
CA GLY A 324 19.78 3.81 -4.90
C GLY A 324 18.94 4.95 -5.48
N GLY A 325 19.30 6.18 -5.13
CA GLY A 325 18.68 7.39 -5.65
C GLY A 325 17.40 7.80 -4.94
N GLU A 326 16.73 8.81 -5.52
CA GLU A 326 15.48 9.34 -5.00
C GLU A 326 14.29 8.50 -5.47
N ARG A 327 13.36 8.25 -4.56
CA ARG A 327 12.14 7.49 -4.83
C ARG A 327 10.92 8.23 -4.29
N PRO A 328 9.73 7.98 -4.83
CA PRO A 328 8.55 8.73 -4.43
C PRO A 328 7.98 8.28 -3.08
N VAL A 329 7.57 9.25 -2.27
CA VAL A 329 6.50 9.12 -1.31
C VAL A 329 5.23 9.58 -2.02
N ILE A 330 4.19 8.76 -2.02
CA ILE A 330 2.96 8.92 -2.79
C ILE A 330 1.78 9.06 -1.83
N VAL A 331 1.02 10.14 -1.97
CA VAL A 331 -0.21 10.38 -1.21
C VAL A 331 -1.39 10.42 -2.17
N TYR A 332 -2.31 9.49 -2.02
CA TYR A 332 -3.49 9.40 -2.88
C TYR A 332 -4.58 10.40 -2.46
N VAL A 333 -5.28 10.92 -3.46
CA VAL A 333 -6.47 11.76 -3.33
C VAL A 333 -7.58 11.10 -4.16
N PRO A 334 -8.77 10.86 -3.59
CA PRO A 334 -9.84 10.13 -4.28
C PRO A 334 -10.38 10.84 -5.53
N ASN A 335 -10.31 12.18 -5.56
CA ASN A 335 -10.79 12.96 -6.69
C ASN A 335 -9.93 14.21 -6.91
N PHE A 336 -9.37 14.35 -8.09
CA PHE A 336 -8.49 15.49 -8.42
C PHE A 336 -9.24 16.81 -8.66
N LEU A 337 -10.56 16.81 -8.79
CA LEU A 337 -11.39 18.03 -8.79
C LEU A 337 -11.79 18.51 -7.39
N ALA A 338 -11.48 17.74 -6.34
CA ALA A 338 -11.73 18.14 -4.95
C ALA A 338 -10.69 19.16 -4.49
N VAL A 339 -10.91 20.43 -4.84
CA VAL A 339 -9.94 21.54 -4.67
C VAL A 339 -9.47 21.66 -3.21
N GLY A 340 -10.38 21.63 -2.26
CA GLY A 340 -10.06 21.74 -0.82
C GLY A 340 -9.18 20.58 -0.36
N MET A 341 -9.55 19.34 -0.71
CA MET A 341 -8.78 18.15 -0.34
C MET A 341 -7.41 18.10 -1.03
N VAL A 342 -7.34 18.47 -2.31
CA VAL A 342 -6.07 18.58 -3.05
C VAL A 342 -5.13 19.55 -2.36
N ASN A 343 -5.64 20.71 -1.90
CA ASN A 343 -4.87 21.70 -1.16
C ASN A 343 -4.47 21.21 0.24
N ASP A 344 -5.42 20.66 1.03
CA ASP A 344 -5.17 20.19 2.38
C ASP A 344 -4.01 19.17 2.42
N VAL A 345 -3.96 18.26 1.44
CA VAL A 345 -2.87 17.28 1.31
C VAL A 345 -1.55 17.97 0.97
N VAL A 346 -1.55 18.98 0.08
CA VAL A 346 -0.36 19.78 -0.24
C VAL A 346 0.18 20.51 1.00
N GLU A 347 -0.69 21.13 1.79
CA GLU A 347 -0.27 21.83 3.02
C GLU A 347 0.41 20.89 4.01
N VAL A 348 -0.12 19.67 4.21
CA VAL A 348 0.53 18.67 5.05
C VAL A 348 1.89 18.28 4.48
N LEU A 349 1.97 17.99 3.18
CA LEU A 349 3.23 17.65 2.52
C LEU A 349 4.26 18.77 2.65
N LEU A 350 3.89 20.02 2.35
CA LEU A 350 4.80 21.16 2.43
C LEU A 350 5.28 21.40 3.87
N LYS A 351 4.39 21.31 4.87
CA LYS A 351 4.75 21.43 6.29
C LYS A 351 5.78 20.39 6.71
N VAL A 352 5.59 19.14 6.29
CA VAL A 352 6.52 18.04 6.59
C VAL A 352 7.86 18.25 5.89
N LEU A 353 7.84 18.54 4.58
CA LEU A 353 9.05 18.70 3.79
C LEU A 353 9.89 19.89 4.26
N ASN A 354 9.24 21.04 4.56
CA ASN A 354 9.94 22.21 5.11
C ASN A 354 10.61 21.90 6.45
N ARG A 355 9.91 21.20 7.36
CA ARG A 355 10.48 20.79 8.66
C ARG A 355 11.69 19.87 8.50
N LEU A 356 11.70 19.02 7.47
CA LEU A 356 12.79 18.09 7.18
C LEU A 356 13.88 18.70 6.27
N GLY A 357 13.77 19.96 5.88
CA GLY A 357 14.73 20.63 4.99
C GLY A 357 14.73 20.10 3.56
N VAL A 358 13.63 19.45 3.14
CA VAL A 358 13.49 18.85 1.81
C VAL A 358 12.92 19.88 0.84
N ASN A 359 13.75 20.36 -0.09
CA ASN A 359 13.34 21.32 -1.12
C ASN A 359 13.08 20.62 -2.47
N LYS A 360 11.91 20.00 -2.63
CA LYS A 360 11.51 19.27 -3.83
C LYS A 360 10.12 19.67 -4.29
N PRO A 361 9.86 19.74 -5.61
CA PRO A 361 8.52 20.02 -6.12
C PRO A 361 7.58 18.86 -5.80
N LEU A 362 6.31 19.19 -5.54
CA LEU A 362 5.22 18.22 -5.51
C LEU A 362 4.59 18.12 -6.89
N LEU A 363 4.36 16.91 -7.36
CA LEU A 363 3.76 16.62 -8.66
C LEU A 363 2.51 15.77 -8.46
N PHE A 364 1.39 16.17 -9.06
CA PHE A 364 0.14 15.41 -8.99
C PHE A 364 -0.11 14.65 -10.27
N LYS A 365 -0.14 13.33 -10.17
CA LYS A 365 -0.43 12.43 -11.29
C LYS A 365 -1.82 11.82 -11.14
N PRO A 366 -2.77 12.04 -12.10
CA PRO A 366 -4.06 11.35 -12.09
C PRO A 366 -3.85 9.86 -12.34
N ASP A 367 -4.70 9.03 -11.75
CA ASP A 367 -4.58 7.56 -11.85
C ASP A 367 -4.80 7.08 -13.28
N VAL A 368 -5.65 7.76 -14.05
CA VAL A 368 -5.88 7.48 -15.47
C VAL A 368 -4.58 7.55 -16.28
N PHE A 369 -3.65 8.45 -15.95
CA PHE A 369 -2.35 8.49 -16.63
C PHE A 369 -1.48 7.25 -16.35
N THR A 370 -1.64 6.65 -15.18
CA THR A 370 -0.96 5.40 -14.86
C THR A 370 -1.58 4.22 -15.59
N GLN A 371 -2.90 4.20 -15.70
CA GLN A 371 -3.67 3.17 -16.42
C GLN A 371 -3.38 3.18 -17.93
N GLU A 372 -3.25 4.38 -18.52
CA GLU A 372 -2.93 4.59 -19.94
C GLU A 372 -1.42 4.55 -20.25
N GLY A 373 -0.58 4.20 -19.27
CA GLY A 373 0.87 4.09 -19.49
C GLY A 373 1.60 5.40 -19.76
N ILE A 374 1.02 6.54 -19.36
CA ILE A 374 1.62 7.87 -19.53
C ILE A 374 2.69 8.10 -18.46
N TYR A 375 3.96 8.03 -18.85
CA TYR A 375 5.13 8.23 -17.99
C TYR A 375 6.10 9.22 -18.61
N SER A 376 7.02 9.76 -17.78
CA SER A 376 8.11 10.62 -18.26
C SER A 376 8.90 9.92 -19.36
N GLY A 377 9.15 10.65 -20.47
CA GLY A 377 9.89 10.14 -21.63
C GLY A 377 9.09 9.28 -22.62
N LYS A 378 7.84 8.91 -22.31
CA LYS A 378 6.98 8.11 -23.21
C LYS A 378 5.75 8.86 -23.73
N ALA A 379 5.53 10.09 -23.33
CA ALA A 379 4.27 10.82 -23.50
C ALA A 379 4.25 11.83 -24.67
N GLY A 380 5.10 11.70 -25.67
CA GLY A 380 5.04 12.57 -26.87
C GLY A 380 5.06 14.08 -26.56
N GLY A 381 5.86 14.52 -25.57
CA GLY A 381 5.97 15.92 -25.13
C GLY A 381 4.93 16.35 -24.09
N MET A 382 3.98 15.49 -23.69
CA MET A 382 3.04 15.73 -22.60
C MET A 382 3.68 15.40 -21.25
N LYS A 383 3.38 16.18 -20.22
CA LYS A 383 3.85 15.90 -18.86
C LYS A 383 2.96 14.82 -18.20
N PRO A 384 3.54 13.89 -17.41
CA PRO A 384 2.78 12.83 -16.74
C PRO A 384 2.10 13.29 -15.44
N TYR A 385 1.87 14.58 -15.28
CA TYR A 385 1.20 15.19 -14.11
C TYR A 385 0.38 16.40 -14.55
N ILE A 386 -0.67 16.69 -13.78
CA ILE A 386 -1.62 17.77 -14.07
C ILE A 386 -1.46 18.96 -13.12
N TYR A 387 -0.97 18.76 -11.91
CA TYR A 387 -0.70 19.83 -10.95
C TYR A 387 0.77 19.78 -10.51
N MET A 388 1.28 20.93 -10.16
CA MET A 388 2.58 21.06 -9.52
C MET A 388 2.59 22.25 -8.54
N THR A 389 3.36 22.14 -7.47
CA THR A 389 3.65 23.25 -6.59
C THR A 389 5.14 23.32 -6.29
N SER A 390 5.67 24.52 -6.17
CA SER A 390 7.02 24.77 -5.68
C SER A 390 6.95 25.18 -4.21
N LEU A 391 7.97 24.84 -3.44
CA LEU A 391 8.10 24.96 -1.98
C LEU A 391 8.06 26.38 -1.39
N ARG A 392 7.51 27.36 -2.08
CA ARG A 392 7.29 28.67 -1.48
C ARG A 392 5.84 28.77 -1.01
N LEU A 393 5.58 28.36 0.24
CA LEU A 393 4.44 28.86 0.97
C LEU A 393 4.62 30.40 1.05
N LYS A 394 3.79 31.15 0.33
CA LYS A 394 3.66 32.59 0.54
C LYS A 394 3.10 32.77 1.95
N GLY A 395 3.92 33.21 2.89
CA GLY A 395 3.49 33.81 4.16
C GLY A 395 3.22 32.86 5.32
N PHE A 396 4.24 32.14 5.82
CA PHE A 396 4.37 31.87 7.25
C PHE A 396 5.55 32.69 7.74
N HIS A 397 5.25 33.90 8.19
CA HIS A 397 6.12 34.68 9.08
C HIS A 397 5.75 34.34 10.53
#